data_10f8940880cd8b95942668ffbfbe644f
#
_entry.id   10f8940880cd8b95942668ffbfbe644f
#
_cell.length_a   1.000
_cell.length_b   1.000
_cell.length_c   1.000
_cell.angle_alpha   90.00
_cell.angle_beta   90.00
_cell.angle_gamma   90.00
#
_symmetry.space_group_name_H-M   'P 1'
#
loop_
_entity.id
_entity.type
_entity.pdbx_description
1 polymer ?
#
loop_
_entity_poly.entity_id
_entity_poly.type
_entity_poly.pdbx_seq_one_letter_code
_entity_poly.pdbx_strand_id
1 'polypeptide(L)'
;MPIIAANMDTVGTFSMASALASFDILTAVHKHYSVEEWQAFINNSSADVLKHVMVSTGTSDADFEKTKQILDLNPALNFVCIDVANGYSEHFVQFVAKAREAWPTKTICAGNVVTGEMCEELILSGADIVKVGIGPGSVCTTRVKTGVGYPQLSAVIECADAAHGLGGNHYRREGYGSNYARPERGQSTYRGQPTSSQRGEKRPHHPGIINRQTSDKPRFTAACGIKTAKGDEANGS
;
A
#
# COMPACT_ATOMS: atom_id res chain seq x y z
N MET A 1 6.88 4.89 -12.27
CA MET A 1 5.85 5.83 -11.74
C MET A 1 5.40 5.30 -10.37
N PRO A 2 5.25 6.11 -9.32
CA PRO A 2 4.94 5.60 -7.98
C PRO A 2 3.43 5.31 -7.82
N ILE A 3 2.91 4.41 -8.63
CA ILE A 3 1.51 3.98 -8.59
C ILE A 3 1.50 2.47 -8.36
N ILE A 4 0.64 2.03 -7.43
CA ILE A 4 0.42 0.61 -7.15
C ILE A 4 -1.06 0.32 -7.37
N ALA A 5 -1.38 -0.60 -8.28
CA ALA A 5 -2.74 -1.14 -8.41
C ALA A 5 -3.09 -1.97 -7.16
N ALA A 6 -4.28 -1.73 -6.62
CA ALA A 6 -4.68 -2.29 -5.33
C ALA A 6 -4.84 -3.81 -5.36
N ASN A 7 -4.57 -4.47 -4.24
CA ASN A 7 -4.70 -5.91 -4.02
C ASN A 7 -6.17 -6.38 -3.85
N MET A 8 -7.05 -5.83 -4.67
CA MET A 8 -8.46 -6.23 -4.72
C MET A 8 -8.66 -7.34 -5.75
N ASP A 9 -9.56 -8.26 -5.48
CA ASP A 9 -9.85 -9.43 -6.32
C ASP A 9 -10.25 -9.11 -7.78
N THR A 10 -10.72 -7.89 -8.04
CA THR A 10 -11.08 -7.40 -9.38
C THR A 10 -10.05 -6.45 -10.00
N VAL A 11 -9.04 -6.04 -9.27
CA VAL A 11 -8.01 -5.07 -9.70
C VAL A 11 -6.62 -5.71 -9.67
N GLY A 12 -6.21 -6.30 -8.56
CA GLY A 12 -4.91 -6.93 -8.37
C GLY A 12 -4.85 -8.33 -8.98
N THR A 13 -5.04 -8.44 -10.29
CA THR A 13 -5.04 -9.71 -11.03
C THR A 13 -3.77 -9.88 -11.85
N PHE A 14 -3.46 -11.11 -12.25
CA PHE A 14 -2.32 -11.40 -13.14
C PHE A 14 -2.42 -10.70 -14.49
N SER A 15 -3.64 -10.60 -15.05
CA SER A 15 -3.86 -9.88 -16.31
C SER A 15 -3.59 -8.39 -16.16
N MET A 16 -3.99 -7.79 -15.04
CA MET A 16 -3.71 -6.39 -14.74
C MET A 16 -2.21 -6.17 -14.52
N ALA A 17 -1.53 -7.07 -13.82
CA ALA A 17 -0.08 -6.99 -13.62
C ALA A 17 0.67 -6.99 -14.95
N SER A 18 0.30 -7.89 -15.86
CA SER A 18 0.90 -7.94 -17.21
C SER A 18 0.65 -6.67 -18.02
N ALA A 19 -0.55 -6.10 -17.95
CA ALA A 19 -0.89 -4.89 -18.67
C ALA A 19 -0.19 -3.64 -18.10
N LEU A 20 -0.10 -3.51 -16.78
CA LEU A 20 0.43 -2.33 -16.11
C LEU A 20 1.97 -2.30 -16.07
N ALA A 21 2.65 -3.44 -16.16
CA ALA A 21 4.10 -3.52 -16.17
C ALA A 21 4.73 -2.69 -17.30
N SER A 22 4.09 -2.62 -18.48
CA SER A 22 4.57 -1.80 -19.61
C SER A 22 4.54 -0.30 -19.34
N PHE A 23 3.88 0.15 -18.27
CA PHE A 23 3.82 1.53 -17.83
C PHE A 23 4.60 1.79 -16.54
N ASP A 24 5.49 0.87 -16.13
CA ASP A 24 6.22 0.91 -14.86
C ASP A 24 5.29 1.06 -13.63
N ILE A 25 4.10 0.48 -13.67
CA ILE A 25 3.12 0.50 -12.60
C ILE A 25 3.16 -0.83 -11.85
N LEU A 26 3.35 -0.74 -10.53
CA LEU A 26 3.33 -1.90 -9.65
C LEU A 26 1.90 -2.42 -9.46
N THR A 27 1.74 -3.73 -9.43
CA THR A 27 0.44 -4.36 -9.14
C THR A 27 0.56 -5.24 -7.90
N ALA A 28 -0.18 -4.89 -6.84
CA ALA A 28 -0.36 -5.78 -5.71
C ALA A 28 -1.40 -6.85 -6.08
N VAL A 29 -0.92 -8.05 -6.36
CA VAL A 29 -1.78 -9.18 -6.75
C VAL A 29 -2.50 -9.71 -5.51
N HIS A 30 -3.82 -9.92 -5.60
CA HIS A 30 -4.62 -10.37 -4.47
C HIS A 30 -4.21 -11.77 -3.97
N LYS A 31 -4.45 -12.05 -2.69
CA LYS A 31 -4.00 -13.26 -2.00
C LYS A 31 -4.73 -14.56 -2.36
N HIS A 32 -5.77 -14.50 -3.20
CA HIS A 32 -6.66 -15.64 -3.45
C HIS A 32 -6.10 -16.64 -4.46
N TYR A 33 -5.14 -16.27 -5.30
CA TYR A 33 -4.47 -17.19 -6.21
C TYR A 33 -3.70 -18.28 -5.45
N SER A 34 -3.74 -19.52 -5.95
CA SER A 34 -2.97 -20.63 -5.41
C SER A 34 -1.49 -20.56 -5.80
N VAL A 35 -0.66 -21.41 -5.19
CA VAL A 35 0.78 -21.50 -5.55
C VAL A 35 0.94 -22.01 -6.99
N GLU A 36 0.08 -22.92 -7.43
CA GLU A 36 0.08 -23.48 -8.78
C GLU A 36 -0.28 -22.41 -9.83
N GLU A 37 -1.25 -21.54 -9.53
CA GLU A 37 -1.61 -20.41 -10.39
C GLU A 37 -0.46 -19.39 -10.48
N TRP A 38 0.23 -19.12 -9.37
CA TRP A 38 1.45 -18.31 -9.37
C TRP A 38 2.55 -18.93 -10.21
N GLN A 39 2.79 -20.25 -10.08
CA GLN A 39 3.79 -20.94 -10.89
C GLN A 39 3.46 -20.84 -12.39
N ALA A 40 2.19 -21.02 -12.76
CA ALA A 40 1.75 -20.89 -14.15
C ALA A 40 1.94 -19.45 -14.66
N PHE A 41 1.60 -18.45 -13.84
CA PHE A 41 1.81 -17.04 -14.18
C PHE A 41 3.30 -16.73 -14.38
N ILE A 42 4.15 -17.14 -13.46
CA ILE A 42 5.60 -16.92 -13.52
C ILE A 42 6.22 -17.52 -14.78
N ASN A 43 5.82 -18.76 -15.12
CA ASN A 43 6.34 -19.46 -16.30
C ASN A 43 5.95 -18.78 -17.62
N ASN A 44 4.83 -18.06 -17.64
CA ASN A 44 4.31 -17.37 -18.82
C ASN A 44 4.62 -15.87 -18.85
N SER A 45 5.31 -15.34 -17.84
CA SER A 45 5.59 -13.91 -17.69
C SER A 45 7.05 -13.59 -17.99
N SER A 46 7.28 -12.41 -18.57
CA SER A 46 8.63 -11.89 -18.69
C SER A 46 9.22 -11.46 -17.33
N ALA A 47 10.55 -11.43 -17.22
CA ALA A 47 11.21 -10.93 -16.01
C ALA A 47 10.83 -9.48 -15.68
N ASP A 48 10.48 -8.70 -16.67
CA ASP A 48 10.04 -7.30 -16.48
C ASP A 48 8.66 -7.23 -15.82
N VAL A 49 7.71 -8.06 -16.21
CA VAL A 49 6.41 -8.18 -15.55
C VAL A 49 6.60 -8.57 -14.08
N LEU A 50 7.45 -9.57 -13.80
CA LEU A 50 7.66 -10.07 -12.43
C LEU A 50 8.29 -9.04 -11.49
N LYS A 51 9.09 -8.09 -12.01
CA LYS A 51 9.62 -6.97 -11.23
C LYS A 51 8.55 -5.97 -10.79
N HIS A 52 7.41 -5.94 -11.48
CA HIS A 52 6.30 -5.04 -11.21
C HIS A 52 5.15 -5.70 -10.46
N VAL A 53 5.41 -6.84 -9.83
CA VAL A 53 4.40 -7.60 -9.09
C VAL A 53 4.72 -7.60 -7.60
N MET A 54 3.69 -7.39 -6.79
CA MET A 54 3.73 -7.48 -5.34
C MET A 54 2.84 -8.66 -4.89
N VAL A 55 3.39 -9.58 -4.12
CA VAL A 55 2.67 -10.74 -3.58
C VAL A 55 1.90 -10.30 -2.34
N SER A 56 0.57 -10.45 -2.34
CA SER A 56 -0.24 -10.08 -1.19
C SER A 56 -0.50 -11.26 -0.27
N THR A 57 -0.45 -10.99 1.03
CA THR A 57 -0.66 -11.97 2.10
C THR A 57 -1.56 -11.42 3.21
N GLY A 58 -2.23 -12.30 3.95
CA GLY A 58 -2.81 -12.00 5.26
C GLY A 58 -1.78 -12.19 6.37
N THR A 59 -2.27 -12.48 7.59
CA THR A 59 -1.43 -12.61 8.79
C THR A 59 -1.53 -13.96 9.48
N SER A 60 -2.15 -14.96 8.85
CA SER A 60 -2.15 -16.32 9.36
C SER A 60 -0.83 -17.05 9.02
N ASP A 61 -0.51 -18.09 9.79
CA ASP A 61 0.66 -18.92 9.49
C ASP A 61 0.52 -19.62 8.13
N ALA A 62 -0.69 -19.99 7.73
CA ALA A 62 -0.96 -20.53 6.41
C ALA A 62 -0.68 -19.51 5.28
N ASP A 63 -1.06 -18.25 5.49
CA ASP A 63 -0.75 -17.16 4.55
C ASP A 63 0.76 -16.94 4.46
N PHE A 64 1.48 -17.03 5.58
CA PHE A 64 2.93 -16.87 5.64
C PHE A 64 3.64 -17.96 4.83
N GLU A 65 3.30 -19.24 5.08
CA GLU A 65 3.91 -20.37 4.36
C GLU A 65 3.59 -20.33 2.87
N LYS A 66 2.37 -20.00 2.50
CA LYS A 66 1.98 -19.81 1.09
C LYS A 66 2.81 -18.72 0.43
N THR A 67 2.97 -17.57 1.10
CA THR A 67 3.75 -16.45 0.58
C THR A 67 5.21 -16.83 0.40
N LYS A 68 5.78 -17.56 1.36
CA LYS A 68 7.15 -18.08 1.27
C LYS A 68 7.31 -18.98 0.04
N GLN A 69 6.40 -19.95 -0.15
CA GLN A 69 6.42 -20.81 -1.32
C GLN A 69 6.38 -20.01 -2.64
N ILE A 70 5.51 -18.99 -2.73
CA ILE A 70 5.41 -18.14 -3.93
C ILE A 70 6.72 -17.37 -4.18
N LEU A 71 7.32 -16.78 -3.14
CA LEU A 71 8.57 -16.02 -3.27
C LEU A 71 9.75 -16.90 -3.65
N ASP A 72 9.75 -18.17 -3.22
CA ASP A 72 10.79 -19.15 -3.56
C ASP A 72 10.69 -19.61 -5.03
N LEU A 73 9.53 -19.43 -5.70
CA LEU A 73 9.38 -19.76 -7.13
C LEU A 73 10.25 -18.91 -8.05
N ASN A 74 10.45 -17.63 -7.71
CA ASN A 74 11.24 -16.74 -8.56
C ASN A 74 11.86 -15.57 -7.77
N PRO A 75 13.19 -15.37 -7.85
CA PRO A 75 13.88 -14.31 -7.14
C PRO A 75 13.50 -12.89 -7.61
N ALA A 76 12.91 -12.73 -8.80
CA ALA A 76 12.44 -11.43 -9.31
C ALA A 76 11.23 -10.88 -8.53
N LEU A 77 10.52 -11.69 -7.77
CA LEU A 77 9.43 -11.26 -6.89
C LEU A 77 10.00 -10.53 -5.66
N ASN A 78 10.12 -9.22 -5.75
CA ASN A 78 10.79 -8.40 -4.74
C ASN A 78 9.86 -7.68 -3.76
N PHE A 79 8.56 -7.73 -3.97
CA PHE A 79 7.59 -6.97 -3.20
C PHE A 79 6.59 -7.87 -2.51
N VAL A 80 6.33 -7.59 -1.23
CA VAL A 80 5.32 -8.29 -0.41
C VAL A 80 4.34 -7.27 0.14
N CYS A 81 3.03 -7.54 0.06
CA CYS A 81 1.98 -6.71 0.62
C CYS A 81 1.27 -7.46 1.75
N ILE A 82 1.50 -7.04 2.99
CA ILE A 82 0.81 -7.58 4.17
C ILE A 82 -0.44 -6.73 4.40
N ASP A 83 -1.61 -7.27 4.05
CA ASP A 83 -2.85 -6.52 3.99
C ASP A 83 -3.88 -7.01 5.00
N VAL A 84 -4.25 -6.11 5.91
CA VAL A 84 -5.34 -6.28 6.87
C VAL A 84 -6.30 -5.10 6.82
N ALA A 85 -7.56 -5.33 7.15
CA ALA A 85 -8.56 -4.26 7.17
C ALA A 85 -8.26 -3.19 8.23
N ASN A 86 -7.63 -3.61 9.34
CA ASN A 86 -7.28 -2.76 10.48
C ASN A 86 -5.94 -3.25 11.06
N GLY A 87 -4.89 -2.44 10.92
CA GLY A 87 -3.52 -2.75 11.34
C GLY A 87 -3.23 -2.50 12.83
N TYR A 88 -4.22 -2.11 13.63
CA TYR A 88 -4.06 -1.76 15.05
C TYR A 88 -4.11 -2.99 15.97
N SER A 89 -3.25 -3.98 15.71
CA SER A 89 -3.11 -5.13 16.59
C SER A 89 -1.63 -5.49 16.77
N GLU A 90 -1.26 -5.89 17.96
CA GLU A 90 0.08 -6.36 18.26
C GLU A 90 0.47 -7.55 17.37
N HIS A 91 -0.45 -8.46 17.12
CA HIS A 91 -0.25 -9.59 16.21
C HIS A 91 0.18 -9.12 14.81
N PHE A 92 -0.40 -8.03 14.30
CA PHE A 92 -0.04 -7.49 12.99
C PHE A 92 1.38 -6.94 12.98
N VAL A 93 1.76 -6.19 14.01
CA VAL A 93 3.12 -5.66 14.18
C VAL A 93 4.15 -6.77 14.25
N GLN A 94 3.89 -7.79 15.10
CA GLN A 94 4.74 -8.96 15.21
C GLN A 94 4.87 -9.75 13.89
N PHE A 95 3.78 -9.83 13.12
CA PHE A 95 3.81 -10.48 11.81
C PHE A 95 4.67 -9.70 10.81
N VAL A 96 4.63 -8.36 10.83
CA VAL A 96 5.51 -7.53 9.99
C VAL A 96 6.98 -7.75 10.36
N ALA A 97 7.31 -7.79 11.65
CA ALA A 97 8.66 -8.09 12.11
C ALA A 97 9.12 -9.50 11.67
N LYS A 98 8.28 -10.52 11.86
CA LYS A 98 8.52 -11.91 11.39
C LYS A 98 8.77 -11.94 9.88
N ALA A 99 7.98 -11.20 9.11
CA ALA A 99 8.13 -11.10 7.65
C ALA A 99 9.46 -10.43 7.27
N ARG A 100 9.89 -9.39 7.99
CA ARG A 100 11.18 -8.73 7.78
C ARG A 100 12.35 -9.66 8.08
N GLU A 101 12.28 -10.45 9.13
CA GLU A 101 13.30 -11.45 9.46
C GLU A 101 13.40 -12.53 8.37
N ALA A 102 12.26 -13.02 7.88
CA ALA A 102 12.22 -14.05 6.85
C ALA A 102 12.65 -13.53 5.46
N TRP A 103 12.36 -12.28 5.15
CA TRP A 103 12.61 -11.68 3.83
C TRP A 103 13.38 -10.36 3.96
N PRO A 104 14.65 -10.38 4.40
CA PRO A 104 15.41 -9.17 4.74
C PRO A 104 15.69 -8.27 3.53
N THR A 105 15.70 -8.82 2.33
CA THR A 105 15.99 -8.10 1.08
C THR A 105 14.76 -7.66 0.30
N LYS A 106 13.57 -8.17 0.66
CA LYS A 106 12.32 -7.84 -0.04
C LYS A 106 11.77 -6.50 0.45
N THR A 107 11.05 -5.81 -0.41
CA THR A 107 10.29 -4.61 -0.04
C THR A 107 8.95 -5.01 0.55
N ILE A 108 8.70 -4.62 1.80
CA ILE A 108 7.49 -4.97 2.55
C ILE A 108 6.57 -3.76 2.60
N CYS A 109 5.36 -3.91 2.04
CA CYS A 109 4.25 -3.00 2.19
C CYS A 109 3.29 -3.55 3.25
N ALA A 110 2.94 -2.76 4.27
CA ALA A 110 2.09 -3.20 5.37
C ALA A 110 0.98 -2.18 5.68
N GLY A 111 -0.20 -2.64 6.04
CA GLY A 111 -1.33 -1.80 6.45
C GLY A 111 -2.66 -2.58 6.45
N ASN A 112 -3.76 -1.93 6.79
CA ASN A 112 -4.01 -0.49 6.70
C ASN A 112 -3.99 0.20 8.08
N VAL A 113 -3.43 1.39 8.10
CA VAL A 113 -3.39 2.29 9.26
C VAL A 113 -3.84 3.70 8.88
N VAL A 114 -4.08 4.58 9.87
CA VAL A 114 -4.56 5.95 9.63
C VAL A 114 -3.93 6.99 10.56
N THR A 115 -3.06 6.60 11.49
CA THR A 115 -2.38 7.51 12.43
C THR A 115 -0.86 7.48 12.26
N GLY A 116 -0.22 8.59 12.62
CA GLY A 116 1.23 8.73 12.56
C GLY A 116 1.96 7.71 13.42
N GLU A 117 1.52 7.51 14.67
CA GLU A 117 2.15 6.59 15.60
C GLU A 117 2.18 5.16 15.06
N MET A 118 1.06 4.71 14.46
CA MET A 118 1.01 3.35 13.91
C MET A 118 1.80 3.23 12.61
N CYS A 119 1.92 4.32 11.86
CA CYS A 119 2.80 4.39 10.70
C CYS A 119 4.27 4.22 11.11
N GLU A 120 4.71 4.92 12.16
CA GLU A 120 6.05 4.80 12.75
C GLU A 120 6.30 3.38 13.25
N GLU A 121 5.36 2.81 14.00
CA GLU A 121 5.46 1.46 14.55
C GLU A 121 5.69 0.41 13.45
N LEU A 122 4.94 0.49 12.34
CA LEU A 122 5.11 -0.44 11.22
C LEU A 122 6.47 -0.27 10.53
N ILE A 123 6.96 0.96 10.36
CA ILE A 123 8.26 1.23 9.78
C ILE A 123 9.38 0.68 10.67
N LEU A 124 9.31 0.93 11.98
CA LEU A 124 10.27 0.42 12.95
C LEU A 124 10.25 -1.11 13.02
N SER A 125 9.09 -1.73 12.81
CA SER A 125 8.92 -3.18 12.74
C SER A 125 9.41 -3.80 11.42
N GLY A 126 9.79 -2.97 10.43
CA GLY A 126 10.42 -3.44 9.20
C GLY A 126 9.61 -3.24 7.93
N ALA A 127 8.50 -2.51 7.94
CA ALA A 127 7.82 -2.12 6.71
C ALA A 127 8.63 -1.04 5.96
N ASP A 128 8.73 -1.16 4.65
CA ASP A 128 9.32 -0.15 3.77
C ASP A 128 8.25 0.80 3.22
N ILE A 129 7.04 0.30 3.06
CA ILE A 129 5.87 1.03 2.56
C ILE A 129 4.72 0.82 3.52
N VAL A 130 4.07 1.91 3.94
CA VAL A 130 2.87 1.82 4.78
C VAL A 130 1.62 2.12 3.97
N LYS A 131 0.63 1.24 4.06
CA LYS A 131 -0.66 1.36 3.38
C LYS A 131 -1.64 2.11 4.27
N VAL A 132 -2.00 3.33 3.86
CA VAL A 132 -2.79 4.27 4.66
C VAL A 132 -4.24 4.32 4.19
N GLY A 133 -5.18 4.18 5.13
CA GLY A 133 -6.61 4.37 4.91
C GLY A 133 -7.48 3.25 5.47
N ILE A 134 -8.48 3.64 6.28
CA ILE A 134 -9.53 2.75 6.80
C ILE A 134 -10.88 3.41 6.54
N GLY A 135 -11.71 2.78 5.73
CA GLY A 135 -13.06 3.22 5.42
C GLY A 135 -13.20 4.57 4.69
N PRO A 136 -12.24 5.03 3.84
CA PRO A 136 -12.29 6.37 3.27
C PRO A 136 -13.22 6.49 2.05
N GLY A 137 -13.57 5.39 1.42
CA GLY A 137 -14.38 5.38 0.20
C GLY A 137 -15.81 5.84 0.44
N SER A 138 -16.40 6.54 -0.54
CA SER A 138 -17.80 7.02 -0.45
C SER A 138 -18.81 5.88 -0.33
N VAL A 139 -18.53 4.74 -0.92
CA VAL A 139 -19.36 3.51 -0.87
C VAL A 139 -18.92 2.54 0.23
N CYS A 140 -17.92 2.89 1.04
CA CYS A 140 -17.41 2.01 2.09
C CYS A 140 -18.34 1.96 3.28
N THR A 141 -18.77 0.75 3.66
CA THR A 141 -19.66 0.52 4.79
C THR A 141 -18.93 0.34 6.12
N THR A 142 -17.60 0.30 6.13
CA THR A 142 -16.79 0.04 7.34
C THR A 142 -17.11 1.02 8.45
N ARG A 143 -17.14 2.33 8.16
CA ARG A 143 -17.45 3.35 9.16
C ARG A 143 -18.86 3.21 9.76
N VAL A 144 -19.83 2.84 8.93
CA VAL A 144 -21.23 2.65 9.35
C VAL A 144 -21.37 1.39 10.20
N LYS A 145 -20.69 0.30 9.82
CA LYS A 145 -20.81 -1.00 10.48
C LYS A 145 -19.95 -1.15 11.72
N THR A 146 -18.74 -0.56 11.71
CA THR A 146 -17.76 -0.75 12.80
C THR A 146 -17.50 0.50 13.63
N GLY A 147 -17.96 1.67 13.18
CA GLY A 147 -17.60 2.95 13.79
C GLY A 147 -16.15 3.37 13.55
N VAL A 148 -15.36 2.58 12.83
CA VAL A 148 -13.94 2.81 12.58
C VAL A 148 -13.72 3.41 11.20
N GLY A 149 -12.92 4.47 11.12
CA GLY A 149 -12.52 5.11 9.87
C GLY A 149 -11.98 6.50 10.11
N TYR A 150 -11.22 6.99 9.14
CA TYR A 150 -10.57 8.30 9.22
C TYR A 150 -10.66 9.00 7.85
N PRO A 151 -10.82 10.33 7.80
CA PRO A 151 -10.78 11.07 6.53
C PRO A 151 -9.44 10.87 5.82
N GLN A 152 -9.49 10.41 4.56
CA GLN A 152 -8.29 9.95 3.87
C GLN A 152 -7.20 11.02 3.75
N LEU A 153 -7.57 12.26 3.43
CA LEU A 153 -6.58 13.34 3.30
C LEU A 153 -5.87 13.62 4.62
N SER A 154 -6.61 13.64 5.73
CA SER A 154 -6.03 13.85 7.07
C SER A 154 -5.09 12.69 7.45
N ALA A 155 -5.52 11.44 7.20
CA ALA A 155 -4.67 10.27 7.43
C ALA A 155 -3.38 10.32 6.63
N VAL A 156 -3.45 10.72 5.35
CA VAL A 156 -2.26 10.83 4.49
C VAL A 156 -1.30 11.90 4.97
N ILE A 157 -1.81 13.08 5.35
CA ILE A 157 -0.95 14.17 5.86
C ILE A 157 -0.22 13.71 7.11
N GLU A 158 -0.92 13.14 8.06
CA GLU A 158 -0.37 12.68 9.33
C GLU A 158 0.62 11.52 9.15
N CYS A 159 0.24 10.48 8.42
CA CYS A 159 1.11 9.33 8.19
C CYS A 159 2.34 9.68 7.31
N ALA A 160 2.19 10.60 6.35
CA ALA A 160 3.32 11.02 5.52
C ALA A 160 4.34 11.83 6.33
N ASP A 161 3.87 12.68 7.24
CA ASP A 161 4.73 13.45 8.13
C ASP A 161 5.53 12.51 9.05
N ALA A 162 4.86 11.55 9.69
CA ALA A 162 5.48 10.53 10.52
C ALA A 162 6.50 9.67 9.75
N ALA A 163 6.12 9.16 8.56
CA ALA A 163 7.01 8.34 7.74
C ALA A 163 8.26 9.10 7.28
N HIS A 164 8.11 10.36 6.88
CA HIS A 164 9.23 11.20 6.47
C HIS A 164 10.14 11.59 7.65
N GLY A 165 9.58 11.75 8.85
CA GLY A 165 10.34 12.03 10.07
C GLY A 165 11.35 10.93 10.41
N LEU A 166 10.97 9.67 10.21
CA LEU A 166 11.85 8.51 10.45
C LEU A 166 12.95 8.34 9.39
N GLY A 167 12.77 8.83 8.19
CA GLY A 167 13.76 8.79 7.11
C GLY A 167 14.99 9.69 7.36
N GLY A 168 14.97 10.54 8.39
CA GLY A 168 16.07 11.45 8.76
C GLY A 168 17.12 10.87 9.69
N ASN A 169 16.89 9.76 10.38
CA ASN A 169 17.79 9.21 11.39
C ASN A 169 18.07 7.72 11.21
N HIS A 170 19.22 7.39 10.66
CA HIS A 170 19.96 6.13 10.76
C HIS A 170 19.56 4.89 9.96
N TYR A 171 18.42 4.79 9.31
CA TYR A 171 18.16 3.67 8.43
C TYR A 171 17.79 4.13 7.01
N ARG A 172 18.57 3.72 6.02
CA ARG A 172 18.34 3.93 4.59
C ARG A 172 17.11 3.16 4.05
N ARG A 173 16.09 2.99 4.86
CA ARG A 173 14.81 2.45 4.48
C ARG A 173 13.81 3.56 4.59
N GLU A 174 13.64 4.25 3.49
CA GLU A 174 12.62 5.28 3.38
C GLU A 174 11.26 4.57 3.40
N GLY A 175 10.60 4.57 4.54
CA GLY A 175 9.21 4.14 4.66
C GLY A 175 8.32 5.22 4.05
N TYR A 176 7.40 4.82 3.21
CA TYR A 176 6.44 5.74 2.60
C TYR A 176 5.03 5.30 2.94
N GLY A 177 4.31 6.19 3.60
CA GLY A 177 2.92 5.96 3.90
C GLY A 177 2.05 6.91 3.11
N SER A 178 1.44 6.49 2.04
CA SER A 178 0.24 7.14 1.54
C SER A 178 -0.44 6.39 0.39
N ASN A 179 -1.76 6.53 0.31
CA ASN A 179 -2.53 6.16 -0.88
C ASN A 179 -2.51 7.28 -1.95
N TYR A 180 -1.54 8.21 -1.90
CA TYR A 180 -1.43 9.33 -2.83
C TYR A 180 -0.02 9.46 -3.35
N ALA A 181 0.09 9.70 -4.66
CA ALA A 181 1.34 10.11 -5.26
C ALA A 181 1.80 11.43 -4.65
N ARG A 182 3.09 11.54 -4.33
CA ARG A 182 3.68 12.83 -3.94
C ARG A 182 3.51 13.79 -5.13
N PRO A 183 2.82 14.91 -4.99
CA PRO A 183 2.81 15.90 -6.05
C PRO A 183 4.22 16.44 -6.21
N GLU A 184 4.75 16.39 -7.41
CA GLU A 184 5.85 17.24 -7.77
C GLU A 184 5.43 18.69 -7.53
N ARG A 185 6.37 19.54 -7.12
CA ARG A 185 6.11 20.91 -6.71
C ARG A 185 5.19 21.60 -7.73
N GLY A 186 3.94 21.91 -7.35
CA GLY A 186 2.98 22.67 -8.13
C GLY A 186 1.82 21.91 -8.75
N GLN A 187 1.73 20.58 -8.63
CA GLN A 187 0.60 19.82 -9.16
C GLN A 187 -0.13 19.07 -8.04
N SER A 188 -1.36 19.49 -7.76
CA SER A 188 -2.27 18.73 -6.89
C SER A 188 -2.88 17.59 -7.72
N THR A 189 -2.54 16.36 -7.40
CA THR A 189 -3.14 15.16 -8.03
C THR A 189 -4.45 14.73 -7.33
N TYR A 190 -4.96 15.52 -6.40
CA TYR A 190 -6.24 15.23 -5.75
C TYR A 190 -7.41 15.62 -6.67
N ARG A 191 -8.04 14.63 -7.27
CA ARG A 191 -9.36 14.73 -7.90
C ARG A 191 -10.41 14.08 -6.99
N GLY A 192 -10.59 14.61 -5.79
CA GLY A 192 -11.78 14.34 -4.98
C GLY A 192 -12.74 15.50 -5.18
N GLN A 193 -14.02 15.21 -5.41
CA GLN A 193 -15.03 16.28 -5.39
C GLN A 193 -15.06 16.91 -3.99
N PRO A 194 -14.94 18.24 -3.88
CA PRO A 194 -15.07 18.89 -2.58
C PRO A 194 -16.49 18.68 -2.06
N THR A 195 -16.61 18.10 -0.87
CA THR A 195 -17.87 18.13 -0.14
C THR A 195 -18.17 19.55 0.21
N SER A 196 -19.44 19.97 0.10
CA SER A 196 -19.93 21.33 0.26
C SER A 196 -19.64 22.00 1.63
N SER A 197 -19.05 21.30 2.57
CA SER A 197 -18.73 21.78 3.92
C SER A 197 -17.33 22.37 4.10
N GLN A 198 -16.48 22.40 3.05
CA GLN A 198 -15.10 22.89 3.18
C GLN A 198 -14.87 24.28 2.55
N ARG A 199 -15.91 25.06 2.35
CA ARG A 199 -15.74 26.47 1.99
C ARG A 199 -15.69 27.31 3.26
N GLY A 200 -14.51 27.72 3.70
CA GLY A 200 -14.41 28.87 4.56
C GLY A 200 -13.46 28.87 5.74
N GLU A 201 -12.32 28.18 5.74
CA GLU A 201 -11.27 28.52 6.71
C GLU A 201 -9.88 28.49 6.06
N LYS A 202 -9.28 29.68 5.95
CA LYS A 202 -7.86 29.85 5.68
C LYS A 202 -7.09 29.44 6.93
N ARG A 203 -6.43 28.27 6.91
CA ARG A 203 -5.46 27.90 7.96
C ARG A 203 -4.10 28.53 7.67
N PRO A 204 -3.36 28.96 8.72
CA PRO A 204 -2.07 29.59 8.55
C PRO A 204 -1.03 28.61 7.99
N HIS A 205 -0.14 29.13 7.15
CA HIS A 205 1.01 28.41 6.63
C HIS A 205 1.92 27.92 7.76
N HIS A 206 2.16 26.62 7.84
CA HIS A 206 3.30 26.11 8.59
C HIS A 206 4.56 26.21 7.71
N PRO A 207 5.60 26.95 8.13
CA PRO A 207 6.89 26.96 7.47
C PRO A 207 7.74 25.79 7.99
N GLY A 208 7.97 24.77 7.19
CA GLY A 208 8.86 23.68 7.62
C GLY A 208 8.94 22.50 6.67
N ILE A 209 9.08 22.73 5.36
CA ILE A 209 9.52 21.67 4.47
C ILE A 209 11.00 21.90 4.16
N ILE A 210 11.86 21.21 4.89
CA ILE A 210 13.30 21.19 4.63
C ILE A 210 13.55 20.29 3.42
N ASN A 211 14.02 20.90 2.36
CA ASN A 211 14.44 20.28 1.13
C ASN A 211 15.82 19.63 1.35
N ARG A 212 15.92 18.31 1.39
CA ARG A 212 17.21 17.60 1.21
C ARG A 212 17.16 16.75 -0.04
N GLN A 213 17.89 17.22 -1.04
CA GLN A 213 18.33 16.40 -2.16
C GLN A 213 19.35 15.38 -1.64
N THR A 214 19.06 14.09 -1.77
CA THR A 214 20.08 13.05 -1.71
C THR A 214 19.66 11.88 -2.59
N SER A 215 20.56 11.60 -3.55
CA SER A 215 20.89 10.34 -4.23
C SER A 215 19.82 9.53 -4.98
N ASP A 216 20.18 9.29 -6.21
CA ASP A 216 19.63 8.45 -7.28
C ASP A 216 19.20 7.02 -6.88
N LYS A 217 18.00 6.89 -6.36
CA LYS A 217 17.21 5.64 -6.40
C LYS A 217 15.74 6.00 -6.62
N PRO A 218 14.98 5.22 -7.40
CA PRO A 218 13.56 5.50 -7.60
C PRO A 218 12.82 5.41 -6.26
N ARG A 219 12.27 6.53 -5.83
CA ARG A 219 11.48 6.66 -4.61
C ARG A 219 10.04 6.33 -4.95
N PHE A 220 9.56 5.19 -4.51
CA PHE A 220 8.14 4.85 -4.60
C PHE A 220 7.36 5.62 -3.54
N THR A 221 6.46 6.47 -3.96
CA THR A 221 5.74 7.38 -3.05
C THR A 221 4.24 7.24 -3.05
N ALA A 222 3.60 6.18 -3.49
CA ALA A 222 2.18 5.99 -3.21
C ALA A 222 1.59 4.69 -3.71
N ALA A 223 0.81 4.03 -2.85
CA ALA A 223 -0.15 3.03 -3.26
C ALA A 223 -1.51 3.71 -3.48
N CYS A 224 -1.93 3.92 -4.72
CA CYS A 224 -3.27 4.41 -5.03
C CYS A 224 -4.20 3.21 -5.24
N GLY A 225 -5.02 2.89 -4.23
CA GLY A 225 -6.10 1.93 -4.37
C GLY A 225 -7.28 2.57 -5.11
N ILE A 226 -7.45 2.29 -6.40
CA ILE A 226 -8.69 2.61 -7.11
C ILE A 226 -9.72 1.55 -6.70
N LYS A 227 -10.67 1.91 -5.83
CA LYS A 227 -11.86 1.09 -5.60
C LYS A 227 -12.84 1.35 -6.73
N THR A 228 -13.02 0.38 -7.61
CA THR A 228 -14.21 0.35 -8.47
C THR A 228 -15.42 -0.10 -7.63
N ALA A 229 -16.53 0.59 -7.75
CA ALA A 229 -17.77 0.16 -7.13
C ALA A 229 -18.16 -1.21 -7.70
N LYS A 230 -18.38 -2.21 -6.84
CA LYS A 230 -19.13 -3.41 -7.23
C LYS A 230 -20.52 -2.94 -7.62
N GLY A 231 -20.92 -3.21 -8.86
CA GLY A 231 -22.32 -3.11 -9.24
C GLY A 231 -23.13 -4.08 -8.35
N ASP A 232 -24.10 -3.54 -7.64
CA ASP A 232 -25.12 -4.35 -6.97
C ASP A 232 -25.90 -5.09 -8.06
N GLU A 233 -25.59 -6.35 -8.31
CA GLU A 233 -26.53 -7.24 -8.95
C GLU A 233 -27.66 -7.48 -7.98
N ALA A 234 -28.75 -6.77 -8.19
CA ALA A 234 -30.01 -7.00 -7.57
C ALA A 234 -30.47 -8.42 -7.93
N ASN A 235 -30.38 -9.37 -6.99
CA ASN A 235 -31.14 -10.58 -7.06
C ASN A 235 -32.61 -10.23 -6.87
N GLY A 236 -33.31 -10.04 -7.99
CA GLY A 236 -34.78 -10.13 -8.05
C GLY A 236 -35.18 -11.58 -8.24
N SER A 237 -35.95 -12.04 -7.35
CA SER A 237 -37.05 -13.01 -7.34
C SER A 237 -37.13 -13.81 -6.05
#